data_960ac8b33e9ced5dd45f547808add317
#
_entry.id   960ac8b33e9ced5dd45f547808add317
#
_cell.length_a   1.000
_cell.length_b   1.000
_cell.length_c   1.000
_cell.angle_alpha   90.00
_cell.angle_beta   90.00
_cell.angle_gamma   90.00
#
_symmetry.space_group_name_H-M   'P 1'
#
loop_
_entity.id
_entity.type
_entity.pdbx_description
1 polymer ?
#
loop_
_entity_poly.entity_id
_entity_poly.type
_entity_poly.pdbx_seq_one_letter_code
_entity_poly.pdbx_strand_id
1 'polypeptide(L)'
;MAVFPATVGPVPPLPWLRRRPRVGHIGFLNSLPLYWGLGRTGGLLDMELISDTPTSIGGALLAGDLDMGWISLVEYLRNADELVLLPDIALGCDGPVMSCLILSTVPLEQLDGAPVALCSTSRTSVRLAELLLAERGVKPDYFVCPPDLDTMMSRARAGVLIGDPALHAMLSEERADGLQVHDLGQMWREWTGLPFVFAVFAARRDFVAREPGMVRMVHKALLKARDTAMANSDTVCRKAASWMPYGSDDLARYFTNALDFRLGPRQLAGITEFALRAGGDAEGFPPDVRLRLLDGTEAQ
;
A
#
# COMPACT_ATOMS: atom_id res chain seq x y z
N MET A 1 16.44 -50.36 8.34
CA MET A 1 15.98 -49.01 8.61
C MET A 1 17.16 -48.06 8.41
N ALA A 2 17.18 -47.32 7.33
CA ALA A 2 18.22 -46.30 7.12
C ALA A 2 17.88 -45.06 7.98
N VAL A 3 18.74 -44.78 8.94
CA VAL A 3 18.65 -43.54 9.75
C VAL A 3 19.22 -42.41 8.90
N PHE A 4 18.33 -41.55 8.40
CA PHE A 4 18.77 -40.28 7.82
C PHE A 4 19.33 -39.39 8.94
N PRO A 5 20.55 -38.83 8.78
CA PRO A 5 21.08 -37.90 9.77
C PRO A 5 20.20 -36.66 9.87
N ALA A 6 19.82 -36.33 11.11
CA ALA A 6 19.08 -35.12 11.41
C ALA A 6 19.92 -33.87 11.04
N THR A 7 19.26 -32.90 10.42
CA THR A 7 19.72 -31.54 10.14
C THR A 7 21.01 -31.38 9.33
N VAL A 8 20.83 -31.35 8.02
CA VAL A 8 21.80 -30.68 7.16
C VAL A 8 21.68 -29.19 7.48
N GLY A 9 22.73 -28.60 8.05
CA GLY A 9 22.81 -27.15 8.25
C GLY A 9 22.62 -26.39 6.93
N PRO A 10 22.33 -25.09 6.96
CA PRO A 10 22.14 -24.30 5.75
C PRO A 10 23.35 -24.47 4.83
N VAL A 11 23.07 -24.87 3.59
CA VAL A 11 24.12 -25.00 2.56
C VAL A 11 24.74 -23.62 2.37
N PRO A 12 26.06 -23.44 2.53
CA PRO A 12 26.70 -22.14 2.34
C PRO A 12 26.45 -21.64 0.92
N PRO A 13 26.20 -20.33 0.72
CA PRO A 13 25.95 -19.79 -0.60
C PRO A 13 27.14 -20.07 -1.51
N LEU A 14 26.87 -20.61 -2.68
CA LEU A 14 27.87 -20.89 -3.70
C LEU A 14 28.45 -19.55 -4.21
N PRO A 15 29.75 -19.28 -4.07
CA PRO A 15 30.33 -17.95 -4.30
C PRO A 15 30.19 -17.43 -5.75
N TRP A 16 29.84 -18.29 -6.69
CA TRP A 16 29.61 -17.99 -8.10
C TRP A 16 28.10 -17.84 -8.44
N LEU A 17 27.18 -18.16 -7.49
CA LEU A 17 25.75 -18.00 -7.69
C LEU A 17 25.35 -16.58 -7.27
N ARG A 18 24.94 -15.76 -8.25
CA ARG A 18 24.32 -14.48 -7.94
C ARG A 18 22.95 -14.72 -7.33
N ARG A 19 22.72 -14.23 -6.11
CA ARG A 19 21.38 -14.27 -5.52
C ARG A 19 20.44 -13.31 -6.26
N ARG A 20 19.18 -13.67 -6.33
CA ARG A 20 18.13 -12.76 -6.78
C ARG A 20 17.85 -11.68 -5.72
N PRO A 21 17.43 -10.46 -6.10
CA PRO A 21 16.97 -9.46 -5.13
C PRO A 21 15.75 -9.97 -4.37
N ARG A 22 15.72 -9.79 -3.06
CA ARG A 22 14.60 -10.11 -2.18
C ARG A 22 13.63 -8.95 -2.23
N VAL A 23 12.42 -9.22 -2.71
CA VAL A 23 11.40 -8.20 -3.00
C VAL A 23 10.17 -8.44 -2.14
N GLY A 24 9.88 -7.52 -1.24
CA GLY A 24 8.69 -7.55 -0.41
C GLY A 24 7.43 -7.20 -1.21
N HIS A 25 6.39 -8.00 -1.04
CA HIS A 25 5.09 -7.71 -1.65
C HIS A 25 3.93 -7.85 -0.66
N ILE A 26 2.89 -7.06 -0.86
CA ILE A 26 1.67 -7.06 -0.06
C ILE A 26 0.65 -8.00 -0.72
N GLY A 27 0.07 -8.92 0.07
CA GLY A 27 -0.85 -9.94 -0.42
C GLY A 27 -2.30 -9.50 -0.58
N PHE A 28 -2.58 -8.20 -0.76
CA PHE A 28 -3.94 -7.71 -1.02
C PHE A 28 -4.32 -7.78 -2.49
N LEU A 29 -5.62 -7.83 -2.74
CA LEU A 29 -6.20 -7.89 -4.09
C LEU A 29 -5.74 -6.74 -5.00
N ASN A 30 -5.48 -5.55 -4.45
CA ASN A 30 -4.96 -4.39 -5.19
C ASN A 30 -3.63 -4.66 -5.90
N SER A 31 -2.86 -5.63 -5.44
CA SER A 31 -1.57 -6.02 -6.04
C SER A 31 -1.73 -7.05 -7.18
N LEU A 32 -2.89 -7.69 -7.31
CA LEU A 32 -3.11 -8.77 -8.27
C LEU A 32 -2.78 -8.38 -9.72
N PRO A 33 -3.17 -7.20 -10.25
CA PRO A 33 -2.81 -6.81 -11.61
C PRO A 33 -1.31 -6.86 -11.86
N LEU A 34 -0.53 -6.33 -10.91
CA LEU A 34 0.92 -6.27 -11.02
C LEU A 34 1.55 -7.67 -11.01
N TYR A 35 1.11 -8.56 -10.10
CA TYR A 35 1.63 -9.95 -10.05
C TYR A 35 1.20 -10.79 -11.25
N TRP A 36 -0.01 -10.57 -11.75
CA TRP A 36 -0.44 -11.18 -13.01
C TRP A 36 0.49 -10.75 -14.16
N GLY A 37 0.81 -9.46 -14.24
CA GLY A 37 1.73 -8.92 -15.23
C GLY A 37 3.15 -9.48 -15.09
N LEU A 38 3.70 -9.56 -13.88
CA LEU A 38 5.01 -10.19 -13.61
C LEU A 38 5.05 -11.65 -14.07
N GLY A 39 3.99 -12.42 -13.81
CA GLY A 39 3.89 -13.81 -14.29
C GLY A 39 3.86 -13.90 -15.81
N ARG A 40 3.17 -12.98 -16.49
CA ARG A 40 3.06 -12.95 -17.97
C ARG A 40 4.33 -12.47 -18.66
N THR A 41 5.13 -11.63 -18.00
CA THR A 41 6.35 -11.06 -18.57
C THR A 41 7.62 -11.80 -18.20
N GLY A 42 7.53 -12.83 -17.34
CA GLY A 42 8.67 -13.59 -16.84
C GLY A 42 9.43 -12.91 -15.70
N GLY A 43 8.98 -11.72 -15.24
CA GLY A 43 9.65 -10.94 -14.20
C GLY A 43 9.76 -11.66 -12.84
N LEU A 44 8.92 -12.65 -12.58
CA LEU A 44 8.99 -13.47 -11.36
C LEU A 44 10.29 -14.29 -11.25
N LEU A 45 10.95 -14.59 -12.39
CA LEU A 45 12.21 -15.33 -12.40
C LEU A 45 13.40 -14.48 -11.96
N ASP A 46 13.27 -13.17 -12.07
CA ASP A 46 14.34 -12.20 -11.81
C ASP A 46 14.43 -11.77 -10.34
N MET A 47 13.46 -12.19 -9.49
CA MET A 47 13.37 -11.77 -8.10
C MET A 47 12.90 -12.91 -7.19
N GLU A 48 13.18 -12.78 -5.91
CA GLU A 48 12.61 -13.60 -4.85
C GLU A 48 11.51 -12.79 -4.15
N LEU A 49 10.24 -13.18 -4.38
CA LEU A 49 9.10 -12.52 -3.77
C LEU A 49 8.86 -13.05 -2.36
N ILE A 50 8.75 -12.13 -1.40
CA ILE A 50 8.47 -12.42 0.00
C ILE A 50 7.17 -11.70 0.38
N SER A 51 6.12 -12.48 0.66
CA SER A 51 4.79 -11.95 1.00
C SER A 51 4.66 -11.72 2.49
N ASP A 52 4.23 -10.52 2.88
CA ASP A 52 3.93 -10.19 4.27
C ASP A 52 2.97 -8.98 4.34
N THR A 53 2.66 -8.54 5.57
CA THR A 53 1.90 -7.32 5.82
C THR A 53 2.72 -6.07 5.49
N PRO A 54 2.10 -4.92 5.17
CA PRO A 54 2.82 -3.68 4.92
C PRO A 54 3.80 -3.28 6.03
N THR A 55 3.42 -3.49 7.28
CA THR A 55 4.25 -3.18 8.44
C THR A 55 5.47 -4.11 8.56
N SER A 56 5.27 -5.42 8.35
CA SER A 56 6.36 -6.41 8.38
C SER A 56 7.36 -6.17 7.24
N ILE A 57 6.88 -5.87 6.03
CA ILE A 57 7.74 -5.56 4.88
C ILE A 57 8.60 -4.32 5.17
N GLY A 58 8.02 -3.25 5.71
CA GLY A 58 8.76 -2.05 6.08
C GLY A 58 9.88 -2.36 7.08
N GLY A 59 9.57 -3.11 8.14
CA GLY A 59 10.57 -3.56 9.13
C GLY A 59 11.68 -4.41 8.52
N ALA A 60 11.33 -5.41 7.70
CA ALA A 60 12.28 -6.30 7.03
C ALA A 60 13.17 -5.55 6.02
N LEU A 61 12.63 -4.53 5.33
CA LEU A 61 13.40 -3.67 4.45
C LEU A 61 14.46 -2.87 5.22
N LEU A 62 14.07 -2.24 6.33
CA LEU A 62 14.99 -1.47 7.17
C LEU A 62 16.03 -2.36 7.88
N ALA A 63 15.65 -3.56 8.31
CA ALA A 63 16.56 -4.54 8.90
C ALA A 63 17.56 -5.14 7.88
N GLY A 64 17.31 -5.00 6.58
CA GLY A 64 18.14 -5.58 5.52
C GLY A 64 17.80 -7.02 5.15
N ASP A 65 16.67 -7.53 5.64
CA ASP A 65 16.13 -8.83 5.26
C ASP A 65 15.49 -8.80 3.87
N LEU A 66 15.05 -7.62 3.43
CA LEU A 66 14.62 -7.32 2.07
C LEU A 66 15.57 -6.29 1.41
N ASP A 67 15.64 -6.31 0.09
CA ASP A 67 16.43 -5.37 -0.70
C ASP A 67 15.56 -4.22 -1.24
N MET A 68 14.30 -4.51 -1.54
CA MET A 68 13.29 -3.58 -2.03
C MET A 68 11.88 -4.13 -1.82
N GLY A 69 10.86 -3.29 -1.92
CA GLY A 69 9.48 -3.75 -1.76
C GLY A 69 8.46 -2.64 -1.67
N TRP A 70 7.19 -3.06 -1.60
CA TRP A 70 6.07 -2.20 -1.30
C TRP A 70 6.06 -1.85 0.18
N ILE A 71 6.05 -0.55 0.48
CA ILE A 71 5.91 -0.06 1.86
C ILE A 71 4.84 1.03 1.92
N SER A 72 4.25 1.22 3.09
CA SER A 72 3.32 2.31 3.30
C SER A 72 4.01 3.67 3.13
N LEU A 73 3.29 4.68 2.65
CA LEU A 73 3.87 6.01 2.44
C LEU A 73 4.45 6.58 3.75
N VAL A 74 3.73 6.48 4.86
CA VAL A 74 4.22 6.96 6.17
C VAL A 74 5.53 6.28 6.57
N GLU A 75 5.68 4.98 6.30
CA GLU A 75 6.92 4.26 6.59
C GLU A 75 8.09 4.77 5.73
N TYR A 76 7.83 5.07 4.45
CA TYR A 76 8.82 5.72 3.59
C TYR A 76 9.21 7.11 4.14
N LEU A 77 8.23 7.96 4.47
CA LEU A 77 8.49 9.32 4.94
C LEU A 77 9.34 9.35 6.22
N ARG A 78 9.13 8.38 7.12
CA ARG A 78 9.93 8.21 8.35
C ARG A 78 11.38 7.79 8.08
N ASN A 79 11.62 7.16 6.95
CA ASN A 79 12.93 6.56 6.62
C ASN A 79 13.45 7.04 5.27
N ALA A 80 13.08 8.25 4.85
CA ALA A 80 13.42 8.80 3.53
C ALA A 80 14.94 8.95 3.30
N ASP A 81 15.74 9.02 4.36
CA ASP A 81 17.20 9.07 4.26
C ASP A 81 17.85 7.72 3.94
N GLU A 82 17.18 6.61 4.29
CA GLU A 82 17.67 5.24 4.08
C GLU A 82 17.10 4.58 2.82
N LEU A 83 16.04 5.14 2.27
CA LEU A 83 15.28 4.55 1.19
C LEU A 83 15.31 5.44 -0.07
N VAL A 84 15.12 4.78 -1.22
CA VAL A 84 15.02 5.41 -2.54
C VAL A 84 13.72 4.93 -3.20
N LEU A 85 12.90 5.85 -3.69
CA LEU A 85 11.68 5.57 -4.44
C LEU A 85 12.01 5.10 -5.86
N LEU A 86 11.31 4.07 -6.33
CA LEU A 86 11.29 3.75 -7.74
C LEU A 86 10.28 4.69 -8.43
N PRO A 87 10.71 5.47 -9.45
CA PRO A 87 9.82 6.38 -10.15
C PRO A 87 8.77 5.61 -10.96
N ASP A 88 7.71 6.29 -11.34
CA ASP A 88 6.61 5.79 -12.17
C ASP A 88 5.86 4.57 -11.61
N ILE A 89 6.09 4.18 -10.34
CA ILE A 89 5.36 3.08 -9.71
C ILE A 89 4.99 3.41 -8.26
N ALA A 90 3.70 3.38 -7.96
CA ALA A 90 3.12 3.57 -6.64
C ALA A 90 1.78 2.84 -6.56
N LEU A 91 1.13 2.88 -5.42
CA LEU A 91 -0.26 2.49 -5.22
C LEU A 91 -1.02 3.67 -4.62
N GLY A 92 -1.88 4.26 -5.42
CA GLY A 92 -2.65 5.43 -5.07
C GLY A 92 -4.01 5.49 -5.75
N CYS A 93 -4.60 6.69 -5.75
CA CYS A 93 -5.86 7.00 -6.43
C CYS A 93 -5.92 8.50 -6.80
N ASP A 94 -6.78 8.86 -7.75
CA ASP A 94 -7.11 10.25 -8.06
C ASP A 94 -8.64 10.44 -7.95
N GLY A 95 -9.17 10.34 -6.75
CA GLY A 95 -10.57 10.23 -6.37
C GLY A 95 -10.82 9.01 -5.49
N PRO A 96 -11.96 8.30 -5.60
CA PRO A 96 -12.26 7.17 -4.75
C PRO A 96 -11.27 6.02 -4.96
N VAL A 97 -10.83 5.40 -3.84
CA VAL A 97 -9.93 4.24 -3.82
C VAL A 97 -10.68 2.91 -3.61
N MET A 98 -11.90 2.95 -3.13
CA MET A 98 -12.79 1.84 -2.80
C MET A 98 -12.31 0.89 -1.68
N SER A 99 -11.03 0.89 -1.34
CA SER A 99 -10.41 -0.05 -0.38
C SER A 99 -9.69 0.63 0.79
N CYS A 100 -9.96 1.91 1.05
CA CYS A 100 -9.52 2.62 2.25
C CYS A 100 -10.67 3.54 2.69
N LEU A 101 -11.37 3.16 3.76
CA LEU A 101 -12.68 3.71 4.11
C LEU A 101 -12.76 4.10 5.59
N ILE A 102 -13.55 5.14 5.89
CA ILE A 102 -14.20 5.30 7.19
C ILE A 102 -15.61 4.75 7.05
N LEU A 103 -15.96 3.77 7.86
CA LEU A 103 -17.30 3.18 7.95
C LEU A 103 -17.93 3.68 9.25
N SER A 104 -19.07 4.37 9.19
CA SER A 104 -19.65 5.06 10.35
C SER A 104 -21.15 4.80 10.48
N THR A 105 -21.63 4.63 11.72
CA THR A 105 -23.06 4.52 12.04
C THR A 105 -23.74 5.87 12.23
N VAL A 106 -22.96 6.95 12.20
CA VAL A 106 -23.42 8.34 12.40
C VAL A 106 -22.72 9.26 11.38
N PRO A 107 -23.24 10.47 11.10
CA PRO A 107 -22.50 11.49 10.35
C PRO A 107 -21.13 11.77 10.95
N LEU A 108 -20.12 12.07 10.11
CA LEU A 108 -18.73 12.29 10.58
C LEU A 108 -18.64 13.37 11.67
N GLU A 109 -19.45 14.40 11.58
CA GLU A 109 -19.51 15.51 12.54
C GLU A 109 -19.92 15.07 13.95
N GLN A 110 -20.61 13.94 14.07
CA GLN A 110 -21.03 13.33 15.34
C GLN A 110 -19.98 12.39 15.94
N LEU A 111 -18.81 12.26 15.32
CA LEU A 111 -17.70 11.48 15.83
C LEU A 111 -16.82 12.25 16.82
N ASP A 112 -17.08 13.53 17.08
CA ASP A 112 -16.33 14.30 18.06
C ASP A 112 -16.49 13.70 19.47
N GLY A 113 -15.37 13.34 20.12
CA GLY A 113 -15.35 12.60 21.38
C GLY A 113 -15.93 11.19 21.33
N ALA A 114 -16.33 10.69 20.15
CA ALA A 114 -16.86 9.34 20.02
C ALA A 114 -15.75 8.29 19.77
N PRO A 115 -15.93 7.04 20.17
CA PRO A 115 -14.94 5.99 19.91
C PRO A 115 -14.85 5.67 18.42
N VAL A 116 -13.63 5.73 17.85
CA VAL A 116 -13.31 5.36 16.46
C VAL A 116 -12.20 4.32 16.45
N ALA A 117 -12.48 3.18 15.81
CA ALA A 117 -11.54 2.07 15.68
C ALA A 117 -10.59 2.30 14.49
N LEU A 118 -9.29 2.19 14.72
CA LEU A 118 -8.23 2.30 13.72
C LEU A 118 -7.66 0.92 13.41
N CYS A 119 -7.62 0.51 12.13
CA CYS A 119 -7.07 -0.79 11.79
C CYS A 119 -5.57 -0.88 12.11
N SER A 120 -5.14 -2.00 12.69
CA SER A 120 -3.76 -2.26 13.10
C SER A 120 -2.79 -2.48 11.92
N THR A 121 -3.30 -2.67 10.70
CA THR A 121 -2.51 -3.08 9.53
C THR A 121 -2.10 -1.93 8.59
N SER A 122 -2.53 -0.69 8.88
CA SER A 122 -2.19 0.48 8.05
C SER A 122 -1.74 1.66 8.91
N ARG A 123 -0.64 2.29 8.52
CA ARG A 123 -0.19 3.57 9.09
C ARG A 123 -0.66 4.75 8.24
N THR A 124 -0.52 4.65 6.92
CA THR A 124 -0.86 5.76 6.00
C THR A 124 -2.35 6.08 6.01
N SER A 125 -3.22 5.07 5.86
CA SER A 125 -4.67 5.30 5.82
C SER A 125 -5.23 5.74 7.17
N VAL A 126 -4.68 5.24 8.26
CA VAL A 126 -5.02 5.70 9.61
C VAL A 126 -4.68 7.18 9.75
N ARG A 127 -3.45 7.57 9.43
CA ARG A 127 -3.04 8.97 9.52
C ARG A 127 -3.84 9.89 8.60
N LEU A 128 -4.17 9.42 7.38
CA LEU A 128 -5.04 10.17 6.49
C LEU A 128 -6.44 10.37 7.08
N ALA A 129 -7.03 9.34 7.67
CA ALA A 129 -8.34 9.43 8.31
C ALA A 129 -8.34 10.43 9.47
N GLU A 130 -7.31 10.40 10.33
CA GLU A 130 -7.13 11.36 11.42
C GLU A 130 -7.06 12.80 10.90
N LEU A 131 -6.29 13.07 9.84
CA LEU A 131 -6.18 14.38 9.22
C LEU A 131 -7.51 14.85 8.63
N LEU A 132 -8.22 13.97 7.94
CA LEU A 132 -9.50 14.30 7.29
C LEU A 132 -10.62 14.57 8.29
N LEU A 133 -10.59 13.92 9.45
CA LEU A 133 -11.52 14.21 10.56
C LEU A 133 -11.12 15.52 11.28
N ALA A 134 -9.82 15.72 11.54
CA ALA A 134 -9.32 16.94 12.17
C ALA A 134 -9.60 18.18 11.32
N GLU A 135 -9.51 18.12 9.99
CA GLU A 135 -9.87 19.19 9.07
C GLU A 135 -11.34 19.60 9.21
N ARG A 136 -12.22 18.66 9.56
CA ARG A 136 -13.64 18.91 9.84
C ARG A 136 -13.91 19.38 11.27
N GLY A 137 -12.86 19.57 12.06
CA GLY A 137 -12.97 19.95 13.47
C GLY A 137 -13.40 18.81 14.39
N VAL A 138 -13.33 17.56 13.92
CA VAL A 138 -13.75 16.34 14.63
C VAL A 138 -12.54 15.69 15.29
N LYS A 139 -12.63 15.44 16.59
CA LYS A 139 -11.56 14.84 17.41
C LYS A 139 -12.10 13.59 18.14
N PRO A 140 -12.13 12.44 17.50
CA PRO A 140 -12.60 11.20 18.11
C PRO A 140 -11.66 10.66 19.19
N ASP A 141 -12.19 9.75 20.00
CA ASP A 141 -11.41 8.90 20.90
C ASP A 141 -10.93 7.66 20.13
N TYR A 142 -9.69 7.71 19.65
CA TYR A 142 -9.14 6.65 18.82
C TYR A 142 -8.63 5.46 19.63
N PHE A 143 -8.85 4.25 19.12
CA PHE A 143 -8.21 3.03 19.61
C PHE A 143 -7.86 2.08 18.45
N VAL A 144 -6.78 1.30 18.62
CA VAL A 144 -6.33 0.33 17.61
C VAL A 144 -7.14 -0.96 17.72
N CYS A 145 -7.55 -1.52 16.57
CA CYS A 145 -8.36 -2.72 16.47
C CYS A 145 -7.87 -3.59 15.29
N PRO A 146 -8.00 -4.93 15.33
CA PRO A 146 -7.83 -5.77 14.15
C PRO A 146 -8.74 -5.32 13.00
N PRO A 147 -8.36 -5.55 11.73
CA PRO A 147 -9.13 -5.11 10.55
C PRO A 147 -10.36 -6.00 10.29
N ASP A 148 -11.26 -6.07 11.25
CA ASP A 148 -12.51 -6.81 11.22
C ASP A 148 -13.66 -5.86 11.56
N LEU A 149 -14.58 -5.67 10.60
CA LEU A 149 -15.63 -4.65 10.70
C LEU A 149 -16.56 -4.89 11.89
N ASP A 150 -16.98 -6.14 12.12
CA ASP A 150 -17.92 -6.47 13.19
C ASP A 150 -17.29 -6.22 14.56
N THR A 151 -16.03 -6.61 14.74
CA THR A 151 -15.26 -6.33 15.95
C THR A 151 -15.10 -4.82 16.17
N MET A 152 -14.79 -4.05 15.13
CA MET A 152 -14.68 -2.60 15.22
C MET A 152 -16.01 -1.95 15.62
N MET A 153 -17.09 -2.28 14.92
CA MET A 153 -18.40 -1.65 15.13
C MET A 153 -19.09 -2.10 16.42
N SER A 154 -18.69 -3.22 17.01
CA SER A 154 -19.17 -3.63 18.34
C SER A 154 -18.72 -2.70 19.47
N ARG A 155 -17.68 -1.88 19.24
CA ARG A 155 -17.03 -1.02 20.25
C ARG A 155 -16.91 0.43 19.84
N ALA A 156 -17.15 0.76 18.56
CA ALA A 156 -16.94 2.07 17.98
C ALA A 156 -18.17 2.58 17.23
N ARG A 157 -18.25 3.90 17.06
CA ARG A 157 -19.22 4.55 16.17
C ARG A 157 -18.75 4.55 14.73
N ALA A 158 -17.44 4.48 14.51
CA ALA A 158 -16.85 4.36 13.19
C ALA A 158 -15.57 3.50 13.23
N GLY A 159 -15.22 2.93 12.08
CA GLY A 159 -13.98 2.18 11.89
C GLY A 159 -13.24 2.58 10.63
N VAL A 160 -11.92 2.73 10.73
CA VAL A 160 -11.04 2.92 9.57
C VAL A 160 -10.57 1.56 9.09
N LEU A 161 -11.00 1.15 7.92
CA LEU A 161 -10.75 -0.18 7.35
C LEU A 161 -10.01 -0.06 6.02
N ILE A 162 -9.10 -1.00 5.73
CA ILE A 162 -8.31 -1.01 4.49
C ILE A 162 -8.27 -2.38 3.82
N GLY A 163 -7.83 -2.36 2.55
CA GLY A 163 -7.56 -3.56 1.76
C GLY A 163 -8.81 -4.36 1.45
N ASP A 164 -8.65 -5.69 1.39
CA ASP A 164 -9.74 -6.58 0.98
C ASP A 164 -10.97 -6.51 1.88
N PRO A 165 -10.86 -6.38 3.23
CA PRO A 165 -12.02 -6.16 4.09
C PRO A 165 -12.77 -4.86 3.77
N ALA A 166 -12.06 -3.77 3.46
CA ALA A 166 -12.69 -2.50 3.09
C ALA A 166 -13.37 -2.59 1.72
N LEU A 167 -12.71 -3.23 0.75
CA LEU A 167 -13.30 -3.48 -0.57
C LEU A 167 -14.57 -4.34 -0.45
N HIS A 168 -14.53 -5.36 0.42
CA HIS A 168 -15.71 -6.18 0.69
C HIS A 168 -16.85 -5.34 1.27
N ALA A 169 -16.57 -4.51 2.27
CA ALA A 169 -17.59 -3.61 2.83
C ALA A 169 -18.11 -2.59 1.80
N MET A 170 -17.28 -2.18 0.82
CA MET A 170 -17.68 -1.26 -0.26
C MET A 170 -18.61 -1.92 -1.28
N LEU A 171 -18.32 -3.17 -1.64
CA LEU A 171 -19.03 -3.89 -2.73
C LEU A 171 -20.18 -4.76 -2.24
N SER A 172 -20.24 -5.09 -0.94
CA SER A 172 -21.29 -5.95 -0.39
C SER A 172 -22.65 -5.27 -0.41
N GLU A 173 -23.67 -6.00 -0.86
CA GLU A 173 -25.08 -5.60 -0.74
C GLU A 173 -25.61 -5.85 0.69
N GLU A 174 -24.93 -6.70 1.46
CA GLU A 174 -25.31 -7.09 2.84
C GLU A 174 -24.80 -6.13 3.92
N ARG A 175 -24.44 -4.91 3.55
CA ARG A 175 -24.00 -3.92 4.56
C ARG A 175 -25.13 -3.68 5.57
N ALA A 176 -24.74 -3.55 6.85
CA ALA A 176 -25.68 -3.20 7.90
C ALA A 176 -26.45 -1.92 7.54
N ASP A 177 -27.78 -1.94 7.71
CA ASP A 177 -28.63 -0.79 7.47
C ASP A 177 -28.13 0.44 8.23
N GLY A 178 -27.98 1.57 7.53
CA GLY A 178 -27.54 2.83 8.10
C GLY A 178 -26.02 3.03 8.19
N LEU A 179 -25.20 2.07 7.74
CA LEU A 179 -23.75 2.25 7.71
C LEU A 179 -23.34 3.19 6.58
N GLN A 180 -22.79 4.34 6.95
CA GLN A 180 -22.27 5.34 6.01
C GLN A 180 -20.83 4.97 5.61
N VAL A 181 -20.52 5.13 4.33
CA VAL A 181 -19.21 4.82 3.76
C VAL A 181 -18.56 6.09 3.27
N HIS A 182 -17.39 6.40 3.80
CA HIS A 182 -16.59 7.56 3.42
C HIS A 182 -15.25 7.07 2.86
N ASP A 183 -15.03 7.31 1.57
CA ASP A 183 -13.81 6.90 0.88
C ASP A 183 -12.69 7.92 1.14
N LEU A 184 -11.56 7.46 1.70
CA LEU A 184 -10.45 8.34 2.10
C LEU A 184 -9.79 9.01 0.89
N GLY A 185 -9.70 8.32 -0.24
CA GLY A 185 -9.13 8.88 -1.46
C GLY A 185 -10.01 10.00 -2.03
N GLN A 186 -11.33 9.78 -2.05
CA GLN A 186 -12.29 10.78 -2.47
C GLN A 186 -12.25 12.02 -1.55
N MET A 187 -12.27 11.82 -0.23
CA MET A 187 -12.20 12.91 0.74
C MET A 187 -10.91 13.74 0.60
N TRP A 188 -9.78 13.07 0.37
CA TRP A 188 -8.51 13.76 0.11
C TRP A 188 -8.56 14.58 -1.17
N ARG A 189 -9.09 14.00 -2.25
CA ARG A 189 -9.25 14.68 -3.53
C ARG A 189 -10.13 15.91 -3.44
N GLU A 190 -11.21 15.85 -2.68
CA GLU A 190 -12.11 16.98 -2.42
C GLU A 190 -11.43 18.10 -1.65
N TRP A 191 -10.61 17.73 -0.66
CA TRP A 191 -9.91 18.71 0.19
C TRP A 191 -8.73 19.40 -0.52
N THR A 192 -7.94 18.65 -1.28
CA THR A 192 -6.65 19.14 -1.80
C THR A 192 -6.60 19.34 -3.32
N GLY A 193 -7.50 18.70 -4.06
CA GLY A 193 -7.44 18.65 -5.53
C GLY A 193 -6.35 17.73 -6.08
N LEU A 194 -5.61 17.01 -5.22
CA LEU A 194 -4.47 16.15 -5.59
C LEU A 194 -4.81 14.65 -5.49
N PRO A 195 -4.10 13.79 -6.23
CA PRO A 195 -4.15 12.34 -6.00
C PRO A 195 -3.54 12.00 -4.63
N PHE A 196 -3.93 10.83 -4.09
CA PHE A 196 -3.33 10.29 -2.87
C PHE A 196 -2.52 9.03 -3.15
N VAL A 197 -1.37 8.90 -2.49
CA VAL A 197 -0.49 7.72 -2.57
C VAL A 197 -0.51 7.00 -1.22
N PHE A 198 -0.98 5.75 -1.21
CA PHE A 198 -1.05 4.93 0.01
C PHE A 198 0.23 4.12 0.24
N ALA A 199 0.84 3.63 -0.83
CA ALA A 199 2.06 2.86 -0.78
C ALA A 199 2.99 3.20 -1.94
N VAL A 200 4.28 3.08 -1.68
CA VAL A 200 5.35 3.33 -2.66
C VAL A 200 6.20 2.07 -2.82
N PHE A 201 6.86 1.95 -3.96
CA PHE A 201 7.88 0.93 -4.14
C PHE A 201 9.25 1.55 -3.84
N ALA A 202 9.90 1.05 -2.80
CA ALA A 202 11.18 1.58 -2.35
C ALA A 202 12.28 0.51 -2.36
N ALA A 203 13.51 0.97 -2.53
CA ALA A 203 14.72 0.18 -2.40
C ALA A 203 15.59 0.77 -1.30
N ARG A 204 16.36 -0.08 -0.61
CA ARG A 204 17.38 0.38 0.32
C ARG A 204 18.47 1.15 -0.42
N ARG A 205 18.87 2.28 0.11
CA ARG A 205 19.90 3.14 -0.48
C ARG A 205 21.25 2.43 -0.63
N ASP A 206 21.66 1.64 0.36
CA ASP A 206 22.89 0.84 0.30
C ASP A 206 22.83 -0.26 -0.76
N PHE A 207 21.65 -0.87 -0.99
CA PHE A 207 21.45 -1.83 -2.05
C PHE A 207 21.48 -1.17 -3.44
N VAL A 208 20.86 0.01 -3.60
CA VAL A 208 20.94 0.81 -4.83
C VAL A 208 22.40 1.11 -5.18
N ALA A 209 23.21 1.48 -4.19
CA ALA A 209 24.63 1.79 -4.40
C ALA A 209 25.46 0.55 -4.78
N ARG A 210 25.18 -0.62 -4.17
CA ARG A 210 25.93 -1.85 -4.43
C ARG A 210 25.50 -2.58 -5.69
N GLU A 211 24.18 -2.59 -5.97
CA GLU A 211 23.57 -3.42 -7.03
C GLU A 211 22.62 -2.62 -7.93
N PRO A 212 23.06 -1.48 -8.50
CA PRO A 212 22.18 -0.61 -9.29
C PRO A 212 21.59 -1.30 -10.53
N GLY A 213 22.29 -2.34 -11.04
CA GLY A 213 21.81 -3.17 -12.15
C GLY A 213 20.59 -3.99 -11.77
N MET A 214 20.59 -4.62 -10.57
CA MET A 214 19.47 -5.40 -10.06
C MET A 214 18.25 -4.51 -9.78
N VAL A 215 18.46 -3.34 -9.19
CA VAL A 215 17.39 -2.38 -8.92
C VAL A 215 16.71 -1.96 -10.22
N ARG A 216 17.47 -1.58 -11.24
CA ARG A 216 16.93 -1.21 -12.56
C ARG A 216 16.22 -2.37 -13.26
N MET A 217 16.71 -3.60 -13.08
CA MET A 217 16.07 -4.81 -13.63
C MET A 217 14.68 -5.02 -13.01
N VAL A 218 14.58 -5.01 -11.68
CA VAL A 218 13.29 -5.14 -10.96
C VAL A 218 12.36 -3.99 -11.34
N HIS A 219 12.85 -2.75 -11.35
CA HIS A 219 12.05 -1.59 -11.73
C HIS A 219 11.43 -1.74 -13.13
N LYS A 220 12.25 -2.10 -14.12
CA LYS A 220 11.77 -2.36 -15.49
C LYS A 220 10.75 -3.49 -15.54
N ALA A 221 10.97 -4.56 -14.77
CA ALA A 221 10.03 -5.69 -14.70
C ALA A 221 8.67 -5.25 -14.12
N LEU A 222 8.67 -4.41 -13.08
CA LEU A 222 7.46 -3.86 -12.46
C LEU A 222 6.69 -2.95 -13.43
N LEU A 223 7.37 -2.03 -14.11
CA LEU A 223 6.74 -1.14 -15.10
C LEU A 223 6.13 -1.93 -16.24
N LYS A 224 6.87 -2.89 -16.81
CA LYS A 224 6.38 -3.79 -17.86
C LYS A 224 5.19 -4.62 -17.39
N ALA A 225 5.22 -5.12 -16.14
CA ALA A 225 4.13 -5.89 -15.55
C ALA A 225 2.86 -5.05 -15.41
N ARG A 226 2.98 -3.83 -14.86
CA ARG A 226 1.88 -2.87 -14.76
C ARG A 226 1.26 -2.60 -16.14
N ASP A 227 2.07 -2.22 -17.12
CA ASP A 227 1.59 -1.86 -18.45
C ASP A 227 0.93 -3.07 -19.16
N THR A 228 1.51 -4.29 -18.97
CA THR A 228 0.92 -5.52 -19.48
C THR A 228 -0.41 -5.83 -18.84
N ALA A 229 -0.54 -5.65 -17.51
CA ALA A 229 -1.80 -5.87 -16.80
C ALA A 229 -2.88 -4.87 -17.21
N MET A 230 -2.54 -3.58 -17.33
CA MET A 230 -3.49 -2.55 -17.75
C MET A 230 -3.96 -2.75 -19.19
N ALA A 231 -3.06 -3.13 -20.09
CA ALA A 231 -3.41 -3.48 -21.48
C ALA A 231 -4.28 -4.76 -21.60
N ASN A 232 -4.36 -5.58 -20.55
CA ASN A 232 -5.13 -6.84 -20.51
C ASN A 232 -6.12 -6.84 -19.33
N SER A 233 -6.59 -5.68 -18.89
CA SER A 233 -7.42 -5.51 -17.68
C SER A 233 -8.64 -6.43 -17.66
N ASP A 234 -9.36 -6.59 -18.79
CA ASP A 234 -10.49 -7.51 -18.88
C ASP A 234 -10.13 -8.97 -18.54
N THR A 235 -8.94 -9.41 -18.95
CA THR A 235 -8.47 -10.77 -18.65
C THR A 235 -8.10 -10.90 -17.18
N VAL A 236 -7.47 -9.86 -16.61
CA VAL A 236 -7.15 -9.79 -15.17
C VAL A 236 -8.43 -9.83 -14.35
N CYS A 237 -9.43 -9.00 -14.68
CA CYS A 237 -10.71 -8.90 -13.97
C CYS A 237 -11.49 -10.22 -14.03
N ARG A 238 -11.65 -10.84 -15.22
CA ARG A 238 -12.30 -12.15 -15.34
C ARG A 238 -11.57 -13.24 -14.55
N LYS A 239 -10.24 -13.21 -14.54
CA LYS A 239 -9.47 -14.19 -13.76
C LYS A 239 -9.64 -13.97 -12.26
N ALA A 240 -9.61 -12.73 -11.79
CA ALA A 240 -9.87 -12.40 -10.40
C ALA A 240 -11.30 -12.80 -9.98
N ALA A 241 -12.31 -12.50 -10.80
CA ALA A 241 -13.71 -12.86 -10.54
C ALA A 241 -13.95 -14.38 -10.39
N SER A 242 -13.05 -15.22 -10.93
CA SER A 242 -13.16 -16.68 -10.74
C SER A 242 -12.79 -17.16 -9.33
N TRP A 243 -12.20 -16.30 -8.50
CA TRP A 243 -11.73 -16.60 -7.14
C TRP A 243 -12.33 -15.70 -6.07
N MET A 244 -12.91 -14.56 -6.48
CA MET A 244 -13.44 -13.54 -5.57
C MET A 244 -14.98 -13.53 -5.64
N PRO A 245 -15.67 -13.09 -4.58
CA PRO A 245 -17.13 -12.98 -4.57
C PRO A 245 -17.63 -11.73 -5.31
N TYR A 246 -16.86 -11.19 -6.27
CA TYR A 246 -17.17 -9.95 -7.00
C TYR A 246 -17.28 -10.21 -8.49
N GLY A 247 -18.14 -9.45 -9.16
CA GLY A 247 -18.25 -9.48 -10.62
C GLY A 247 -17.02 -8.89 -11.32
N SER A 248 -16.83 -9.28 -12.59
CA SER A 248 -15.73 -8.71 -13.41
C SER A 248 -15.83 -7.19 -13.55
N ASP A 249 -17.06 -6.64 -13.56
CA ASP A 249 -17.29 -5.20 -13.69
C ASP A 249 -16.91 -4.41 -12.43
N ASP A 250 -17.18 -4.97 -11.25
CA ASP A 250 -16.73 -4.40 -9.97
C ASP A 250 -15.21 -4.39 -9.88
N LEU A 251 -14.57 -5.49 -10.30
CA LEU A 251 -13.13 -5.61 -10.34
C LEU A 251 -12.51 -4.68 -11.40
N ALA A 252 -13.15 -4.49 -12.54
CA ALA A 252 -12.72 -3.51 -13.54
C ALA A 252 -12.78 -2.08 -12.97
N ARG A 253 -13.89 -1.71 -12.33
CA ARG A 253 -14.02 -0.43 -11.65
C ARG A 253 -12.93 -0.23 -10.58
N TYR A 254 -12.61 -1.27 -9.82
CA TYR A 254 -11.56 -1.22 -8.80
C TYR A 254 -10.17 -1.09 -9.42
N PHE A 255 -9.77 -2.01 -10.31
CA PHE A 255 -8.40 -2.08 -10.82
C PHE A 255 -8.02 -0.98 -11.81
N THR A 256 -9.00 -0.46 -12.59
CA THR A 256 -8.72 0.47 -13.69
C THR A 256 -9.16 1.90 -13.43
N ASN A 257 -10.14 2.11 -12.55
CA ASN A 257 -10.69 3.44 -12.29
C ASN A 257 -10.33 3.95 -10.90
N ALA A 258 -10.37 3.08 -9.88
CA ALA A 258 -10.10 3.46 -8.50
C ALA A 258 -8.59 3.45 -8.18
N LEU A 259 -7.86 2.42 -8.64
CA LEU A 259 -6.42 2.32 -8.38
C LEU A 259 -5.60 3.09 -9.41
N ASP A 260 -4.60 3.83 -8.93
CA ASP A 260 -3.55 4.44 -9.76
C ASP A 260 -2.19 3.84 -9.37
N PHE A 261 -1.53 3.19 -10.33
CA PHE A 261 -0.23 2.56 -10.15
C PHE A 261 0.94 3.45 -10.56
N ARG A 262 0.73 4.75 -10.76
CA ARG A 262 1.76 5.69 -11.21
C ARG A 262 2.35 6.48 -10.06
N LEU A 263 3.61 6.86 -10.21
CA LEU A 263 4.30 7.84 -9.37
C LEU A 263 4.87 8.94 -10.27
N GLY A 264 4.00 9.79 -10.80
CA GLY A 264 4.37 10.94 -11.61
C GLY A 264 4.34 12.25 -10.81
N PRO A 265 4.51 13.41 -11.49
CA PRO A 265 4.59 14.72 -10.83
C PRO A 265 3.38 15.05 -9.95
N ARG A 266 2.16 14.67 -10.36
CA ARG A 266 0.96 14.93 -9.54
C ARG A 266 0.91 14.07 -8.29
N GLN A 267 1.33 12.80 -8.37
CA GLN A 267 1.40 11.91 -7.22
C GLN A 267 2.50 12.37 -6.24
N LEU A 268 3.64 12.82 -6.75
CA LEU A 268 4.70 13.42 -5.92
C LEU A 268 4.19 14.68 -5.20
N ALA A 269 3.45 15.57 -5.89
CA ALA A 269 2.81 16.72 -5.26
C ALA A 269 1.82 16.30 -4.17
N GLY A 270 1.05 15.22 -4.39
CA GLY A 270 0.16 14.64 -3.36
C GLY A 270 0.92 14.12 -2.14
N ILE A 271 2.07 13.47 -2.35
CA ILE A 271 2.95 13.03 -1.24
C ILE A 271 3.48 14.23 -0.45
N THR A 272 3.98 15.26 -1.15
CA THR A 272 4.49 16.48 -0.50
C THR A 272 3.40 17.17 0.31
N GLU A 273 2.20 17.33 -0.24
CA GLU A 273 1.05 17.92 0.45
C GLU A 273 0.64 17.09 1.69
N PHE A 274 0.67 15.76 1.58
CA PHE A 274 0.41 14.91 2.73
C PHE A 274 1.50 15.05 3.79
N ALA A 275 2.77 15.07 3.41
CA ALA A 275 3.87 15.26 4.34
C ALA A 275 3.79 16.61 5.07
N LEU A 276 3.43 17.68 4.34
CA LEU A 276 3.25 19.02 4.91
C LEU A 276 2.16 19.05 6.00
N ARG A 277 1.04 18.35 5.77
CA ARG A 277 -0.11 18.33 6.71
C ARG A 277 0.05 17.33 7.84
N ALA A 278 0.69 16.18 7.56
CA ALA A 278 0.83 15.07 8.50
C ALA A 278 2.12 15.14 9.32
N GLY A 279 3.18 15.75 8.79
CA GLY A 279 4.50 15.75 9.38
C GLY A 279 4.59 16.49 10.71
N GLY A 280 5.58 16.10 11.51
CA GLY A 280 5.90 16.65 12.82
C GLY A 280 6.59 15.63 13.70
N ASP A 281 7.09 16.05 14.86
CA ASP A 281 7.85 15.20 15.77
C ASP A 281 7.07 13.94 16.22
N ALA A 282 5.76 14.07 16.43
CA ALA A 282 4.90 12.96 16.83
C ALA A 282 4.77 11.87 15.74
N GLU A 283 4.93 12.24 14.48
CA GLU A 283 4.83 11.31 13.35
C GLU A 283 6.16 10.69 12.94
N GLY A 284 7.27 11.26 13.41
CA GLY A 284 8.62 10.78 13.14
C GLY A 284 9.12 11.10 11.72
N PHE A 285 8.55 12.11 11.06
CA PHE A 285 9.07 12.69 9.82
C PHE A 285 8.75 14.19 9.73
N PRO A 286 9.64 15.02 9.12
CA PRO A 286 9.43 16.44 8.99
C PRO A 286 8.39 16.78 7.91
N PRO A 287 7.69 17.92 8.01
CA PRO A 287 6.75 18.37 6.97
C PRO A 287 7.39 18.59 5.60
N ASP A 288 8.66 18.96 5.56
CA ASP A 288 9.47 19.26 4.37
C ASP A 288 10.41 18.11 3.97
N VAL A 289 9.98 16.86 4.20
CA VAL A 289 10.75 15.66 3.86
C VAL A 289 11.15 15.64 2.38
N ARG A 290 12.42 15.36 2.10
CA ARG A 290 12.94 15.26 0.74
C ARG A 290 12.69 13.87 0.18
N LEU A 291 11.96 13.80 -0.93
CA LEU A 291 11.71 12.55 -1.64
C LEU A 291 12.91 12.24 -2.56
N ARG A 292 13.49 11.06 -2.41
CA ARG A 292 14.64 10.60 -3.22
C ARG A 292 14.19 9.58 -4.24
N LEU A 293 14.36 9.87 -5.53
CA LEU A 293 14.04 8.96 -6.62
C LEU A 293 15.30 8.25 -7.16
N LEU A 294 15.10 7.07 -7.76
CA LEU A 294 16.18 6.21 -8.27
C LEU A 294 17.05 6.88 -9.34
N ASP A 295 16.51 7.79 -10.12
CA ASP A 295 17.21 8.55 -11.17
C ASP A 295 18.07 9.71 -10.64
N GLY A 296 18.11 9.89 -9.32
CA GLY A 296 18.82 10.99 -8.67
C GLY A 296 18.02 12.31 -8.61
N THR A 297 16.78 12.31 -9.09
CA THR A 297 15.87 13.46 -8.93
C THR A 297 15.42 13.54 -7.48
N GLU A 298 15.49 14.73 -6.89
CA GLU A 298 14.88 15.04 -5.60
C GLU A 298 13.61 15.86 -5.84
N ALA A 299 12.51 15.47 -5.21
CA ALA A 299 11.26 16.24 -5.19
C ALA A 299 11.04 16.79 -3.76
N GLN A 300 10.66 18.06 -3.70
CA GLN A 300 10.27 18.77 -2.48
C GLN A 300 8.79 19.01 -2.44
#